data_3ca6450ce9e68c215b5aaac0af22b923
#
_entry.id   3ca6450ce9e68c215b5aaac0af22b923
#
_cell.length_a   1.000
_cell.length_b   1.000
_cell.length_c   1.000
_cell.angle_alpha   90.00
_cell.angle_beta   90.00
_cell.angle_gamma   90.00
#
_symmetry.space_group_name_H-M   'P 1'
#
loop_
_entity.id
_entity.type
_entity.pdbx_description
1 polymer ?
#
loop_
_entity_poly.entity_id
_entity_poly.type
_entity_poly.pdbx_seq_one_letter_code
_entity_poly.pdbx_strand_id
1 'polypeptide(L)'
;MRVLLIATNRHNRLMSRMVAQPLPIGLAYVAGAFVESRHEVKILDLMFADDYLGEVEQTVRTFQPDLVGISIRNLSNHSFLDPQWALPISKEVVDKVRAITDATILCGGPAFSILPKDIFDFVGPDLGLAGDAAETVVQLADCLESGASYHDLPGVVYRQNGDIVFNGSRCASAFTCAPRLDELDMHKYAQAGFGIGILTKLGGFYYPTSASDVQVDQDAWRVIRPIDEVVQEVRNMEQRYGLRKVFFIDNGFNVPLAHAKDLCRALIAADVKTHWNTCLAPFGCDAELIGLMKQAGCALVLMGGMRGDPHAGAGLGERVKPMLETCRRCEEQDLHYTLSVTFGEPGETRETIEEKLTFLRSIKPAMANLRIGVSVLPGTNVAKMARAEGLIATESELIKPTFYLAESVRDWIVGYLQDEKAKHPRWNLM
;
A
#
# COMPACT_ATOMS: atom_id res chain seq x y z
N MET A 1 27.31 -11.48 -6.30
CA MET A 1 26.56 -12.13 -5.21
C MET A 1 25.31 -12.83 -5.74
N ARG A 2 24.80 -13.81 -5.00
CA ARG A 2 23.49 -14.43 -5.20
C ARG A 2 22.51 -13.81 -4.22
N VAL A 3 21.48 -13.16 -4.74
CA VAL A 3 20.50 -12.37 -3.95
C VAL A 3 19.15 -13.06 -4.00
N LEU A 4 18.63 -13.49 -2.85
CA LEU A 4 17.28 -14.03 -2.71
C LEU A 4 16.36 -12.96 -2.15
N LEU A 5 15.30 -12.61 -2.87
CA LEU A 5 14.29 -11.66 -2.44
C LEU A 5 13.01 -12.39 -2.01
N ILE A 6 12.59 -12.22 -0.77
CA ILE A 6 11.44 -12.93 -0.19
C ILE A 6 10.29 -11.95 0.06
N ALA A 7 9.10 -12.24 -0.49
CA ALA A 7 7.86 -11.53 -0.21
C ALA A 7 7.08 -12.24 0.91
N THR A 8 6.95 -11.59 2.07
CA THR A 8 6.27 -12.16 3.26
C THR A 8 4.78 -11.77 3.33
N ASN A 9 4.16 -11.45 2.21
CA ASN A 9 2.81 -10.89 2.12
C ASN A 9 1.68 -11.94 2.24
N ARG A 10 1.98 -13.19 2.62
CA ARG A 10 1.00 -14.28 2.80
C ARG A 10 -0.12 -13.99 3.79
N HIS A 11 0.13 -13.11 4.76
CA HIS A 11 -0.89 -12.66 5.69
C HIS A 11 -2.12 -12.06 4.99
N ASN A 12 -1.96 -11.47 3.81
CA ASN A 12 -3.08 -10.95 3.03
C ASN A 12 -4.07 -12.04 2.59
N ARG A 13 -3.58 -13.27 2.36
CA ARG A 13 -4.43 -14.44 2.07
C ARG A 13 -5.13 -14.98 3.31
N LEU A 14 -4.44 -14.95 4.45
CA LEU A 14 -4.91 -15.54 5.70
C LEU A 14 -5.85 -14.61 6.47
N MET A 15 -5.77 -13.32 6.24
CA MET A 15 -6.61 -12.33 6.89
C MET A 15 -8.03 -12.36 6.33
N SER A 16 -9.00 -12.74 7.14
CA SER A 16 -10.38 -13.05 6.75
C SER A 16 -11.16 -11.92 6.06
N ARG A 17 -10.65 -10.69 6.09
CA ARG A 17 -11.32 -9.50 5.53
C ARG A 17 -10.55 -8.82 4.40
N MET A 18 -9.37 -9.32 4.03
CA MET A 18 -8.63 -8.81 2.88
C MET A 18 -8.97 -9.64 1.65
N VAL A 19 -9.86 -9.13 0.82
CA VAL A 19 -10.25 -9.77 -0.45
C VAL A 19 -9.15 -9.68 -1.50
N ALA A 20 -8.29 -8.64 -1.42
CA ALA A 20 -7.22 -8.43 -2.38
C ALA A 20 -5.94 -9.16 -1.97
N GLN A 21 -5.40 -9.93 -2.89
CA GLN A 21 -4.06 -10.54 -2.80
C GLN A 21 -3.14 -9.76 -3.74
N PRO A 22 -2.46 -8.72 -3.23
CA PRO A 22 -1.67 -7.84 -4.07
C PRO A 22 -0.34 -8.49 -4.47
N LEU A 23 -0.03 -8.40 -5.77
CA LEU A 23 1.28 -8.75 -6.31
C LEU A 23 2.37 -7.97 -5.54
N PRO A 24 3.53 -8.58 -5.22
CA PRO A 24 4.64 -7.89 -4.56
C PRO A 24 5.42 -7.00 -5.56
N ILE A 25 4.72 -6.04 -6.18
CA ILE A 25 5.24 -5.22 -7.27
C ILE A 25 6.48 -4.40 -6.85
N GLY A 26 6.53 -3.88 -5.62
CA GLY A 26 7.70 -3.19 -5.12
C GLY A 26 8.94 -4.09 -5.08
N LEU A 27 8.77 -5.37 -4.69
CA LEU A 27 9.86 -6.34 -4.70
C LEU A 27 10.26 -6.72 -6.15
N ALA A 28 9.29 -6.76 -7.08
CA ALA A 28 9.57 -6.98 -8.50
C ALA A 28 10.38 -5.83 -9.11
N TYR A 29 10.17 -4.57 -8.70
CA TYR A 29 11.04 -3.44 -9.06
C TYR A 29 12.43 -3.55 -8.44
N VAL A 30 12.54 -3.95 -7.18
CA VAL A 30 13.83 -4.23 -6.54
C VAL A 30 14.59 -5.30 -7.29
N ALA A 31 13.93 -6.39 -7.70
CA ALA A 31 14.55 -7.43 -8.54
C ALA A 31 14.92 -6.90 -9.94
N GLY A 32 14.09 -6.03 -10.51
CA GLY A 32 14.35 -5.37 -11.79
C GLY A 32 15.62 -4.53 -11.79
N ALA A 33 15.92 -3.85 -10.67
CA ALA A 33 17.13 -3.05 -10.53
C ALA A 33 18.42 -3.86 -10.65
N PHE A 34 18.37 -5.15 -10.38
CA PHE A 34 19.52 -6.03 -10.52
C PHE A 34 19.74 -6.59 -11.94
N VAL A 35 18.79 -6.40 -12.88
CA VAL A 35 18.86 -7.04 -14.23
C VAL A 35 20.14 -6.69 -14.98
N GLU A 36 20.62 -5.44 -14.86
CA GLU A 36 21.85 -4.98 -15.49
C GLU A 36 23.08 -5.11 -14.57
N SER A 37 22.91 -5.65 -13.38
CA SER A 37 24.00 -5.86 -12.42
C SER A 37 24.69 -7.21 -12.65
N ARG A 38 25.86 -7.39 -11.99
CA ARG A 38 26.56 -8.67 -11.95
C ARG A 38 25.99 -9.70 -10.97
N HIS A 39 24.93 -9.33 -10.25
CA HIS A 39 24.34 -10.17 -9.21
C HIS A 39 23.26 -11.10 -9.80
N GLU A 40 23.25 -12.35 -9.36
CA GLU A 40 22.20 -13.29 -9.66
C GLU A 40 21.05 -13.10 -8.68
N VAL A 41 19.83 -12.86 -9.16
CA VAL A 41 18.68 -12.55 -8.31
C VAL A 41 17.55 -13.54 -8.53
N LYS A 42 16.97 -14.01 -7.43
CA LYS A 42 15.79 -14.87 -7.40
C LYS A 42 14.72 -14.28 -6.48
N ILE A 43 13.44 -14.40 -6.89
CA ILE A 43 12.28 -14.05 -6.05
C ILE A 43 11.67 -15.32 -5.46
N LEU A 44 11.37 -15.29 -4.16
CA LEU A 44 10.52 -16.26 -3.48
C LEU A 44 9.27 -15.54 -2.96
N ASP A 45 8.12 -15.85 -3.54
CA ASP A 45 6.84 -15.27 -3.15
C ASP A 45 6.04 -16.24 -2.28
N LEU A 46 5.86 -15.89 -1.01
CA LEU A 46 5.18 -16.71 -0.02
C LEU A 46 3.65 -16.52 -0.01
N MET A 47 3.07 -15.72 -0.91
CA MET A 47 1.62 -15.44 -0.92
C MET A 47 0.79 -16.72 -0.96
N PHE A 48 1.18 -17.66 -1.80
CA PHE A 48 0.42 -18.89 -2.05
C PHE A 48 1.03 -20.13 -1.38
N ALA A 49 2.12 -19.96 -0.64
CA ALA A 49 2.79 -21.04 0.08
C ALA A 49 1.94 -21.57 1.23
N ASP A 50 1.73 -22.88 1.30
CA ASP A 50 1.08 -23.52 2.45
C ASP A 50 2.10 -23.79 3.56
N ASP A 51 3.21 -24.44 3.25
CA ASP A 51 4.38 -24.56 4.12
C ASP A 51 5.45 -23.53 3.76
N TYR A 52 5.22 -22.27 4.14
CA TYR A 52 6.09 -21.17 3.75
C TYR A 52 7.50 -21.27 4.36
N LEU A 53 7.66 -21.80 5.57
CA LEU A 53 8.98 -21.97 6.18
C LEU A 53 9.76 -23.13 5.53
N GLY A 54 9.07 -24.17 5.09
CA GLY A 54 9.67 -25.25 4.28
C GLY A 54 10.10 -24.74 2.90
N GLU A 55 9.31 -23.91 2.23
CA GLU A 55 9.68 -23.28 0.97
C GLU A 55 10.89 -22.34 1.12
N VAL A 56 10.96 -21.58 2.21
CA VAL A 56 12.15 -20.75 2.55
C VAL A 56 13.38 -21.66 2.71
N GLU A 57 13.29 -22.71 3.52
CA GLU A 57 14.41 -23.64 3.73
C GLU A 57 14.89 -24.28 2.43
N GLN A 58 13.97 -24.81 1.65
CA GLN A 58 14.30 -25.44 0.36
C GLN A 58 14.97 -24.45 -0.58
N THR A 59 14.42 -23.23 -0.69
CA THR A 59 14.97 -22.23 -1.60
C THR A 59 16.34 -21.75 -1.16
N VAL A 60 16.54 -21.47 0.14
CA VAL A 60 17.84 -21.05 0.67
C VAL A 60 18.89 -22.14 0.46
N ARG A 61 18.58 -23.40 0.77
CA ARG A 61 19.52 -24.53 0.58
C ARG A 61 19.87 -24.78 -0.89
N THR A 62 18.94 -24.61 -1.82
CA THR A 62 19.18 -24.86 -3.25
C THR A 62 19.82 -23.66 -3.93
N PHE A 63 19.41 -22.45 -3.61
CA PHE A 63 19.93 -21.24 -4.22
C PHE A 63 21.24 -20.77 -3.57
N GLN A 64 21.49 -21.08 -2.29
CA GLN A 64 22.67 -20.68 -1.52
C GLN A 64 22.97 -19.17 -1.65
N PRO A 65 22.06 -18.29 -1.19
CA PRO A 65 22.23 -16.85 -1.33
C PRO A 65 23.37 -16.32 -0.44
N ASP A 66 24.00 -15.23 -0.89
CA ASP A 66 24.93 -14.41 -0.11
C ASP A 66 24.17 -13.28 0.60
N LEU A 67 23.07 -12.82 0.00
CA LEU A 67 22.18 -11.77 0.54
C LEU A 67 20.73 -12.25 0.45
N VAL A 68 19.99 -12.13 1.56
CA VAL A 68 18.55 -12.41 1.61
C VAL A 68 17.79 -11.13 1.92
N GLY A 69 17.08 -10.59 0.94
CA GLY A 69 16.20 -9.41 1.10
C GLY A 69 14.77 -9.82 1.43
N ILE A 70 14.23 -9.34 2.55
CA ILE A 70 12.88 -9.67 3.03
C ILE A 70 12.00 -8.42 2.96
N SER A 71 10.92 -8.49 2.16
CA SER A 71 9.98 -7.40 1.99
C SER A 71 8.85 -7.46 3.00
N ILE A 72 8.74 -6.43 3.84
CA ILE A 72 7.68 -6.23 4.83
C ILE A 72 6.67 -5.22 4.27
N ARG A 73 5.53 -5.73 3.77
CA ARG A 73 4.55 -4.91 3.06
C ARG A 73 3.58 -4.19 4.00
N ASN A 74 3.08 -4.86 5.01
CA ASN A 74 2.06 -4.35 5.92
C ASN A 74 2.46 -4.56 7.39
N LEU A 75 2.10 -3.62 8.26
CA LEU A 75 2.16 -3.80 9.72
C LEU A 75 0.98 -4.63 10.21
N SER A 76 -0.21 -4.40 9.63
CA SER A 76 -1.45 -5.04 10.05
C SER A 76 -2.47 -5.11 8.91
N ASN A 77 -3.62 -5.72 9.20
CA ASN A 77 -4.79 -5.73 8.31
C ASN A 77 -5.63 -4.44 8.35
N HIS A 78 -5.25 -3.46 9.14
CA HIS A 78 -5.98 -2.20 9.34
C HIS A 78 -7.46 -2.39 9.75
N SER A 79 -7.79 -3.47 10.46
CA SER A 79 -9.14 -3.73 10.99
C SER A 79 -9.18 -3.47 12.49
N PHE A 80 -10.07 -2.59 12.92
CA PHE A 80 -10.33 -2.35 14.34
C PHE A 80 -11.06 -3.53 14.99
N LEU A 81 -12.00 -4.14 14.26
CA LEU A 81 -12.85 -5.23 14.79
C LEU A 81 -12.10 -6.56 14.95
N ASP A 82 -11.05 -6.78 14.17
CA ASP A 82 -10.23 -7.98 14.21
C ASP A 82 -8.79 -7.60 13.83
N PRO A 83 -8.07 -6.93 14.75
CA PRO A 83 -6.72 -6.46 14.47
C PRO A 83 -5.75 -7.63 14.37
N GLN A 84 -5.10 -7.76 13.22
CA GLN A 84 -4.10 -8.79 12.99
C GLN A 84 -2.74 -8.15 12.71
N TRP A 85 -1.73 -8.62 13.41
CA TRP A 85 -0.38 -8.11 13.33
C TRP A 85 0.47 -8.93 12.35
N ALA A 86 1.08 -8.26 11.36
CA ALA A 86 1.77 -8.94 10.27
C ALA A 86 3.27 -9.19 10.52
N LEU A 87 3.91 -8.42 11.39
CA LEU A 87 5.36 -8.53 11.63
C LEU A 87 5.85 -9.89 12.14
N PRO A 88 5.10 -10.66 12.96
CA PRO A 88 5.55 -11.98 13.39
C PRO A 88 5.92 -12.91 12.24
N ILE A 89 5.17 -12.88 11.14
CA ILE A 89 5.48 -13.70 9.94
C ILE A 89 6.86 -13.34 9.37
N SER A 90 7.17 -12.03 9.30
CA SER A 90 8.48 -11.58 8.80
C SER A 90 9.61 -11.99 9.75
N LYS A 91 9.37 -11.93 11.05
CA LYS A 91 10.33 -12.39 12.06
C LYS A 91 10.58 -13.90 11.95
N GLU A 92 9.53 -14.71 11.81
CA GLU A 92 9.68 -16.17 11.62
C GLU A 92 10.53 -16.50 10.39
N VAL A 93 10.36 -15.75 9.30
CA VAL A 93 11.18 -15.91 8.08
C VAL A 93 12.63 -15.51 8.35
N VAL A 94 12.90 -14.40 9.03
CA VAL A 94 14.27 -13.99 9.42
C VAL A 94 14.91 -15.05 10.31
N ASP A 95 14.22 -15.50 11.35
CA ASP A 95 14.74 -16.51 12.28
C ASP A 95 15.02 -17.83 11.53
N LYS A 96 14.16 -18.23 10.59
CA LYS A 96 14.35 -19.42 9.76
C LYS A 96 15.58 -19.31 8.85
N VAL A 97 15.73 -18.17 8.15
CA VAL A 97 16.89 -17.91 7.28
C VAL A 97 18.17 -17.96 8.10
N ARG A 98 18.22 -17.25 9.23
CA ARG A 98 19.40 -17.22 10.13
C ARG A 98 19.79 -18.58 10.65
N ALA A 99 18.85 -19.48 10.85
CA ALA A 99 19.11 -20.85 11.34
C ALA A 99 19.76 -21.76 10.29
N ILE A 100 19.74 -21.39 8.99
CA ILE A 100 20.13 -22.30 7.90
C ILE A 100 21.22 -21.74 6.98
N THR A 101 21.59 -20.47 7.11
CA THR A 101 22.65 -19.82 6.29
C THR A 101 23.29 -18.66 7.04
N ASP A 102 24.56 -18.37 6.68
CA ASP A 102 25.30 -17.19 7.12
C ASP A 102 25.11 -15.99 6.18
N ALA A 103 24.18 -16.06 5.22
CA ALA A 103 23.88 -14.95 4.32
C ALA A 103 23.45 -13.71 5.08
N THR A 104 23.87 -12.52 4.61
CA THR A 104 23.40 -11.26 5.16
C THR A 104 21.89 -11.11 4.98
N ILE A 105 21.16 -10.81 6.05
CA ILE A 105 19.70 -10.62 6.02
C ILE A 105 19.38 -9.13 5.99
N LEU A 106 18.69 -8.71 4.93
CA LEU A 106 18.23 -7.34 4.70
C LEU A 106 16.70 -7.28 4.80
N CYS A 107 16.14 -6.41 5.64
CA CYS A 107 14.71 -6.13 5.65
C CYS A 107 14.39 -4.78 5.03
N GLY A 108 13.29 -4.69 4.31
CA GLY A 108 12.80 -3.45 3.70
C GLY A 108 11.31 -3.51 3.40
N GLY A 109 10.86 -2.58 2.57
CA GLY A 109 9.48 -2.51 2.12
C GLY A 109 8.65 -1.40 2.79
N PRO A 110 7.40 -1.19 2.36
CA PRO A 110 6.58 -0.06 2.80
C PRO A 110 6.34 -0.01 4.31
N ALA A 111 6.03 -1.15 4.92
CA ALA A 111 5.82 -1.19 6.38
C ALA A 111 7.11 -0.94 7.15
N PHE A 112 8.24 -1.52 6.69
CA PHE A 112 9.54 -1.28 7.29
C PHE A 112 9.88 0.22 7.30
N SER A 113 9.55 0.93 6.23
CA SER A 113 9.82 2.36 6.07
C SER A 113 9.02 3.28 7.01
N ILE A 114 7.95 2.77 7.66
CA ILE A 114 7.13 3.54 8.60
C ILE A 114 7.85 3.72 9.95
N LEU A 115 8.43 2.63 10.48
CA LEU A 115 9.14 2.59 11.77
C LEU A 115 10.47 1.81 11.61
N PRO A 116 11.45 2.34 10.87
CA PRO A 116 12.61 1.56 10.46
C PRO A 116 13.42 0.99 11.63
N LYS A 117 13.65 1.79 12.68
CA LYS A 117 14.44 1.38 13.84
C LYS A 117 13.70 0.34 14.70
N ASP A 118 12.42 0.58 14.96
CA ASP A 118 11.62 -0.29 15.84
C ASP A 118 11.35 -1.65 15.18
N ILE A 119 11.07 -1.65 13.87
CA ILE A 119 10.89 -2.89 13.11
C ILE A 119 12.22 -3.64 12.95
N PHE A 120 13.32 -2.92 12.72
CA PHE A 120 14.65 -3.50 12.67
C PHE A 120 15.00 -4.22 13.99
N ASP A 121 14.71 -3.58 15.13
CA ASP A 121 14.96 -4.16 16.44
C ASP A 121 14.10 -5.38 16.72
N PHE A 122 12.82 -5.32 16.37
CA PHE A 122 11.86 -6.40 16.59
C PHE A 122 12.13 -7.62 15.70
N VAL A 123 12.36 -7.39 14.39
CA VAL A 123 12.53 -8.47 13.40
C VAL A 123 13.93 -9.07 13.45
N GLY A 124 14.94 -8.26 13.74
CA GLY A 124 16.34 -8.67 13.96
C GLY A 124 17.12 -9.02 12.68
N PRO A 125 17.00 -8.32 11.55
CA PRO A 125 17.88 -8.51 10.41
C PRO A 125 19.30 -7.97 10.70
N ASP A 126 20.24 -8.20 9.78
CA ASP A 126 21.59 -7.61 9.86
C ASP A 126 21.58 -6.18 9.35
N LEU A 127 20.79 -5.92 8.31
CA LEU A 127 20.62 -4.62 7.67
C LEU A 127 19.15 -4.31 7.41
N GLY A 128 18.81 -3.03 7.33
CA GLY A 128 17.52 -2.54 6.87
C GLY A 128 17.68 -1.57 5.70
N LEU A 129 16.64 -1.43 4.88
CA LEU A 129 16.58 -0.43 3.81
C LEU A 129 15.19 0.19 3.76
N ALA A 130 15.09 1.46 4.12
CA ALA A 130 13.85 2.23 4.16
C ALA A 130 13.75 3.21 2.98
N GLY A 131 12.53 3.43 2.49
CA GLY A 131 12.25 4.30 1.35
C GLY A 131 12.25 3.55 0.01
N ASP A 132 12.52 4.28 -1.07
CA ASP A 132 12.59 3.73 -2.42
C ASP A 132 13.95 3.00 -2.62
N ALA A 133 13.91 1.69 -2.59
CA ALA A 133 15.08 0.84 -2.42
C ALA A 133 15.81 0.48 -3.72
N ALA A 134 15.18 0.61 -4.91
CA ALA A 134 15.66 0.04 -6.15
C ALA A 134 17.10 0.42 -6.52
N GLU A 135 17.49 1.70 -6.38
CA GLU A 135 18.86 2.14 -6.67
C GLU A 135 19.84 1.77 -5.55
N THR A 136 19.43 1.96 -4.30
CA THR A 136 20.32 1.76 -3.15
C THR A 136 20.64 0.29 -2.90
N VAL A 137 19.70 -0.63 -3.20
CA VAL A 137 19.90 -2.07 -2.94
C VAL A 137 21.03 -2.66 -3.78
N VAL A 138 21.20 -2.22 -5.03
CA VAL A 138 22.31 -2.65 -5.88
C VAL A 138 23.64 -2.14 -5.34
N GLN A 139 23.71 -0.86 -4.98
CA GLN A 139 24.90 -0.26 -4.35
C GLN A 139 25.25 -0.97 -3.05
N LEU A 140 24.26 -1.31 -2.23
CA LEU A 140 24.46 -2.06 -0.99
C LEU A 140 25.05 -3.46 -1.28
N ALA A 141 24.52 -4.18 -2.26
CA ALA A 141 25.05 -5.47 -2.65
C ALA A 141 26.50 -5.38 -3.18
N ASP A 142 26.81 -4.34 -3.96
CA ASP A 142 28.19 -4.07 -4.42
C ASP A 142 29.14 -3.79 -3.24
N CYS A 143 28.70 -2.99 -2.24
CA CYS A 143 29.48 -2.73 -1.04
C CYS A 143 29.75 -4.03 -0.25
N LEU A 144 28.72 -4.85 -0.04
CA LEU A 144 28.84 -6.12 0.68
C LEU A 144 29.79 -7.08 -0.03
N GLU A 145 29.72 -7.19 -1.36
CA GLU A 145 30.59 -8.08 -2.14
C GLU A 145 32.03 -7.62 -2.13
N SER A 146 32.27 -6.32 -2.19
CA SER A 146 33.64 -5.75 -2.23
C SER A 146 34.24 -5.48 -0.86
N GLY A 147 33.45 -5.59 0.23
CA GLY A 147 33.89 -5.18 1.58
C GLY A 147 33.96 -3.66 1.76
N ALA A 148 33.37 -2.88 0.85
CA ALA A 148 33.32 -1.42 0.97
C ALA A 148 32.30 -0.98 2.02
N SER A 149 32.45 0.25 2.54
CA SER A 149 31.50 0.80 3.50
C SER A 149 30.15 1.10 2.85
N TYR A 150 29.06 0.68 3.51
CA TYR A 150 27.68 1.01 3.18
C TYR A 150 27.05 2.01 4.15
N HIS A 151 27.81 2.46 5.14
CA HIS A 151 27.29 3.27 6.27
C HIS A 151 26.73 4.63 5.85
N ASP A 152 27.14 5.15 4.68
CA ASP A 152 26.68 6.45 4.16
C ASP A 152 25.54 6.30 3.12
N LEU A 153 25.15 5.07 2.78
CA LEU A 153 24.08 4.86 1.83
C LEU A 153 22.72 5.31 2.40
N PRO A 154 21.93 6.08 1.63
CA PRO A 154 20.63 6.57 2.09
C PRO A 154 19.65 5.41 2.31
N GLY A 155 18.83 5.52 3.32
CA GLY A 155 17.82 4.51 3.66
C GLY A 155 18.35 3.33 4.48
N VAL A 156 19.67 3.15 4.58
CA VAL A 156 20.27 2.02 5.30
C VAL A 156 20.03 2.15 6.80
N VAL A 157 19.66 1.03 7.41
CA VAL A 157 19.53 0.85 8.87
C VAL A 157 20.49 -0.27 9.28
N TYR A 158 21.29 -0.01 10.32
CA TYR A 158 22.31 -0.96 10.81
C TYR A 158 22.58 -0.77 12.30
N ARG A 159 23.27 -1.75 12.93
CA ARG A 159 23.78 -1.60 14.29
C ARG A 159 25.21 -1.10 14.29
N GLN A 160 25.48 -0.10 15.12
CA GLN A 160 26.82 0.39 15.40
C GLN A 160 26.98 0.61 16.90
N ASN A 161 27.96 -0.05 17.50
CA ASN A 161 28.25 0.02 18.95
C ASN A 161 27.02 -0.26 19.86
N GLY A 162 26.11 -1.10 19.41
CA GLY A 162 24.87 -1.43 20.12
C GLY A 162 23.67 -0.57 19.74
N ASP A 163 23.88 0.61 19.20
CA ASP A 163 22.81 1.52 18.76
C ASP A 163 22.33 1.21 17.34
N ILE A 164 21.04 1.49 17.07
CA ILE A 164 20.47 1.40 15.73
C ILE A 164 20.61 2.76 15.04
N VAL A 165 21.40 2.76 13.97
CA VAL A 165 21.61 3.92 13.09
C VAL A 165 20.67 3.83 11.90
N PHE A 166 20.10 4.95 11.48
CA PHE A 166 19.26 5.09 10.30
C PHE A 166 19.64 6.36 9.53
N ASN A 167 20.01 6.21 8.27
CA ASN A 167 20.52 7.29 7.41
C ASN A 167 19.44 8.16 6.75
N GLY A 168 18.18 8.03 7.18
CA GLY A 168 17.06 8.73 6.57
C GLY A 168 16.58 8.06 5.27
N SER A 169 15.29 8.17 4.98
CA SER A 169 14.69 7.58 3.78
C SER A 169 15.08 8.36 2.53
N ARG A 170 15.28 7.64 1.42
CA ARG A 170 15.40 8.22 0.09
C ARG A 170 14.06 8.10 -0.65
N CYS A 171 13.69 9.15 -1.37
CA CYS A 171 12.64 9.11 -2.38
C CYS A 171 13.28 8.94 -3.75
N ALA A 172 12.72 8.08 -4.60
CA ALA A 172 13.15 7.94 -5.98
C ALA A 172 12.98 9.25 -6.76
N SER A 173 13.89 9.49 -7.69
CA SER A 173 13.86 10.64 -8.61
C SER A 173 13.47 10.25 -10.05
N ALA A 174 13.43 8.94 -10.35
CA ALA A 174 13.06 8.39 -11.65
C ALA A 174 12.57 6.92 -11.50
N PHE A 175 11.91 6.42 -12.54
CA PHE A 175 11.81 4.98 -12.77
C PHE A 175 13.11 4.52 -13.43
N THR A 176 13.91 3.73 -12.74
CA THR A 176 15.24 3.31 -13.20
C THR A 176 15.24 1.91 -13.81
N CYS A 177 14.17 1.14 -13.62
CA CYS A 177 14.05 -0.23 -14.12
C CYS A 177 12.58 -0.62 -14.32
N ALA A 178 12.36 -1.68 -15.09
CA ALA A 178 11.06 -2.36 -15.17
C ALA A 178 10.92 -3.42 -14.06
N PRO A 179 9.70 -3.75 -13.63
CA PRO A 179 9.50 -4.81 -12.64
C PRO A 179 9.80 -6.19 -13.24
N ARG A 180 10.49 -7.05 -12.50
CA ARG A 180 10.75 -8.44 -12.89
C ARG A 180 9.59 -9.33 -12.45
N LEU A 181 8.73 -9.73 -13.39
CA LEU A 181 7.47 -10.43 -13.13
C LEU A 181 7.51 -11.93 -13.46
N ASP A 182 8.56 -12.38 -14.14
CA ASP A 182 8.71 -13.74 -14.69
C ASP A 182 8.84 -14.85 -13.62
N GLU A 183 9.17 -14.49 -12.38
CA GLU A 183 9.22 -15.42 -11.26
C GLU A 183 7.95 -15.42 -10.39
N LEU A 184 6.95 -14.61 -10.73
CA LEU A 184 5.70 -14.51 -10.00
C LEU A 184 4.57 -15.27 -10.70
N ASP A 185 3.70 -15.92 -9.94
CA ASP A 185 2.53 -16.61 -10.49
C ASP A 185 1.44 -15.61 -10.86
N MET A 186 1.62 -14.97 -12.01
CA MET A 186 0.74 -13.92 -12.53
C MET A 186 -0.71 -14.40 -12.68
N HIS A 187 -0.94 -15.68 -12.98
CA HIS A 187 -2.29 -16.24 -13.15
C HIS A 187 -3.02 -16.37 -11.80
N LYS A 188 -2.34 -16.83 -10.75
CA LYS A 188 -2.93 -16.84 -9.40
C LYS A 188 -3.30 -15.44 -8.94
N TYR A 189 -2.43 -14.47 -9.16
CA TYR A 189 -2.72 -13.08 -8.82
C TYR A 189 -3.88 -12.48 -9.63
N ALA A 190 -3.98 -12.79 -10.91
CA ALA A 190 -5.10 -12.33 -11.75
C ALA A 190 -6.45 -12.87 -11.28
N GLN A 191 -6.48 -14.09 -10.73
CA GLN A 191 -7.70 -14.70 -10.18
C GLN A 191 -8.04 -14.17 -8.78
N ALA A 192 -7.06 -13.73 -8.02
CA ALA A 192 -7.15 -13.47 -6.58
C ALA A 192 -7.47 -12.00 -6.21
N GLY A 193 -8.08 -11.19 -7.05
CA GLY A 193 -8.40 -9.84 -6.62
C GLY A 193 -8.64 -8.82 -7.74
N PHE A 194 -8.16 -7.59 -7.51
CA PHE A 194 -8.46 -6.44 -8.37
C PHE A 194 -7.66 -6.40 -9.69
N GLY A 195 -6.77 -7.34 -9.92
CA GLY A 195 -5.90 -7.41 -11.10
C GLY A 195 -4.42 -7.23 -10.75
N ILE A 196 -3.59 -7.27 -11.78
CA ILE A 196 -2.15 -7.12 -11.66
C ILE A 196 -1.80 -5.65 -11.45
N GLY A 197 -0.99 -5.35 -10.43
CA GLY A 197 -0.59 -4.00 -10.09
C GLY A 197 0.36 -3.39 -11.13
N ILE A 198 0.03 -2.19 -11.60
CA ILE A 198 0.89 -1.36 -12.46
C ILE A 198 1.04 0.01 -11.82
N LEU A 199 2.29 0.48 -11.70
CA LEU A 199 2.61 1.81 -11.21
C LEU A 199 2.63 2.80 -12.39
N THR A 200 1.98 3.95 -12.23
CA THR A 200 2.10 5.06 -13.18
C THR A 200 2.93 6.22 -12.63
N LYS A 201 3.15 6.22 -11.32
CA LYS A 201 3.83 7.30 -10.58
C LYS A 201 4.58 6.75 -9.37
N LEU A 202 5.64 7.44 -8.95
CA LEU A 202 6.31 7.23 -7.68
C LEU A 202 6.19 8.48 -6.79
N GLY A 203 6.23 8.30 -5.49
CA GLY A 203 5.95 9.35 -4.52
C GLY A 203 4.45 9.50 -4.35
N GLY A 204 4.02 10.72 -4.19
CA GLY A 204 2.62 11.04 -3.92
C GLY A 204 2.35 11.21 -2.45
N PHE A 205 1.13 11.60 -2.16
CA PHE A 205 0.72 11.67 -0.78
C PHE A 205 0.60 10.26 -0.23
N TYR A 206 1.18 10.08 0.91
CA TYR A 206 0.89 8.94 1.73
C TYR A 206 -0.63 8.94 1.94
N TYR A 207 -1.31 7.89 1.49
CA TYR A 207 -2.73 7.72 1.76
C TYR A 207 -2.90 7.04 3.11
N PRO A 208 -2.81 7.76 4.21
CA PRO A 208 -3.01 7.12 5.48
C PRO A 208 -4.50 7.01 5.65
N THR A 209 -4.93 5.84 5.92
CA THR A 209 -6.25 5.63 6.51
C THR A 209 -6.41 6.40 7.84
N SER A 210 -5.39 7.13 8.23
CA SER A 210 -5.25 7.75 9.55
C SER A 210 -4.63 9.14 9.60
N ALA A 211 -4.06 9.69 8.52
CA ALA A 211 -3.48 11.03 8.60
C ALA A 211 -4.42 12.07 8.02
N SER A 212 -5.13 12.75 8.89
CA SER A 212 -5.87 13.96 8.58
C SER A 212 -4.99 15.14 8.15
N ASP A 213 -3.67 15.02 8.26
CA ASP A 213 -2.73 16.11 8.22
C ASP A 213 -2.02 16.27 6.89
N VAL A 214 -2.15 15.31 5.98
CA VAL A 214 -1.50 15.40 4.69
C VAL A 214 -2.42 16.16 3.75
N GLN A 215 -2.12 17.44 3.55
CA GLN A 215 -2.64 18.18 2.40
C GLN A 215 -2.16 17.45 1.14
N VAL A 216 -3.09 17.22 0.23
CA VAL A 216 -2.75 16.70 -1.09
C VAL A 216 -2.10 17.83 -1.86
N ASP A 217 -0.81 17.89 -1.80
CA ASP A 217 -0.02 18.71 -2.69
C ASP A 217 -0.09 18.06 -4.08
N GLN A 218 -0.52 18.82 -5.08
CA GLN A 218 -0.50 18.34 -6.49
C GLN A 218 0.92 18.04 -6.95
N ASP A 219 1.92 18.66 -6.32
CA ASP A 219 3.34 18.42 -6.56
C ASP A 219 3.92 17.23 -5.75
N ALA A 220 3.09 16.53 -4.98
CA ALA A 220 3.51 15.37 -4.20
C ALA A 220 3.96 14.18 -5.07
N TRP A 221 3.51 14.11 -6.32
CA TRP A 221 3.99 13.15 -7.31
C TRP A 221 5.32 13.60 -7.88
N ARG A 222 6.40 13.06 -7.33
CA ARG A 222 7.77 13.46 -7.70
C ARG A 222 8.24 12.86 -9.01
N VAL A 223 7.73 11.68 -9.35
CA VAL A 223 8.09 10.96 -10.56
C VAL A 223 6.83 10.46 -11.25
N ILE A 224 6.63 10.92 -12.47
CA ILE A 224 5.57 10.46 -13.36
C ILE A 224 6.22 9.58 -14.42
N ARG A 225 5.70 8.38 -14.60
CA ARG A 225 6.19 7.43 -15.58
C ARG A 225 5.78 7.86 -16.99
N PRO A 226 6.63 7.73 -18.02
CA PRO A 226 6.24 7.97 -19.40
C PRO A 226 5.00 7.16 -19.79
N ILE A 227 4.02 7.80 -20.41
CA ILE A 227 2.71 7.21 -20.72
C ILE A 227 2.85 6.01 -21.68
N ASP A 228 3.74 6.10 -22.65
CA ASP A 228 4.02 5.06 -23.61
C ASP A 228 4.56 3.79 -22.94
N GLU A 229 5.40 3.91 -21.91
CA GLU A 229 5.86 2.77 -21.11
C GLU A 229 4.72 2.10 -20.34
N VAL A 230 3.81 2.91 -19.75
CA VAL A 230 2.64 2.37 -19.02
C VAL A 230 1.72 1.63 -19.99
N VAL A 231 1.43 2.22 -21.16
CA VAL A 231 0.61 1.59 -22.20
C VAL A 231 1.26 0.29 -22.69
N GLN A 232 2.58 0.29 -22.89
CA GLN A 232 3.30 -0.91 -23.31
C GLN A 232 3.26 -2.01 -22.25
N GLU A 233 3.35 -1.66 -20.96
CA GLU A 233 3.24 -2.63 -19.88
C GLU A 233 1.83 -3.25 -19.83
N VAL A 234 0.77 -2.44 -19.99
CA VAL A 234 -0.60 -2.97 -20.08
C VAL A 234 -0.75 -3.94 -21.26
N ARG A 235 -0.19 -3.60 -22.43
CA ARG A 235 -0.17 -4.50 -23.59
C ARG A 235 0.60 -5.80 -23.31
N ASN A 236 1.72 -5.71 -22.63
CA ASN A 236 2.53 -6.87 -22.26
C ASN A 236 1.75 -7.83 -21.33
N MET A 237 0.88 -7.31 -20.44
CA MET A 237 0.01 -8.16 -19.62
C MET A 237 -0.90 -9.02 -20.48
N GLU A 238 -1.51 -8.47 -21.53
CA GLU A 238 -2.35 -9.21 -22.46
C GLU A 238 -1.53 -10.14 -23.35
N GLN A 239 -0.47 -9.63 -23.99
CA GLN A 239 0.27 -10.37 -25.02
C GLN A 239 1.16 -11.48 -24.44
N ARG A 240 1.85 -11.20 -23.32
CA ARG A 240 2.81 -12.14 -22.72
C ARG A 240 2.17 -13.11 -21.73
N TYR A 241 1.18 -12.61 -20.95
CA TYR A 241 0.58 -13.39 -19.87
C TYR A 241 -0.89 -13.76 -20.13
N GLY A 242 -1.51 -13.28 -21.21
CA GLY A 242 -2.92 -13.51 -21.51
C GLY A 242 -3.88 -12.85 -20.52
N LEU A 243 -3.43 -11.83 -19.78
CA LEU A 243 -4.17 -11.19 -18.70
C LEU A 243 -4.82 -9.91 -19.17
N ARG A 244 -6.13 -9.77 -18.90
CA ARG A 244 -6.94 -8.62 -19.31
C ARG A 244 -7.53 -7.88 -18.12
N LYS A 245 -6.87 -7.95 -16.95
CA LYS A 245 -7.29 -7.24 -15.76
C LYS A 245 -6.08 -6.70 -15.02
N VAL A 246 -5.96 -5.38 -14.95
CA VAL A 246 -4.88 -4.70 -14.23
C VAL A 246 -5.44 -3.76 -13.16
N PHE A 247 -4.59 -3.36 -12.25
CA PHE A 247 -4.89 -2.38 -11.22
C PHE A 247 -3.82 -1.30 -11.24
N PHE A 248 -4.18 -0.07 -11.62
CA PHE A 248 -3.28 1.06 -11.43
C PHE A 248 -3.23 1.38 -9.95
N ILE A 249 -2.10 1.04 -9.32
CA ILE A 249 -1.94 1.04 -7.86
C ILE A 249 -1.60 2.39 -7.26
N ASP A 250 -1.73 3.45 -8.06
CA ASP A 250 -1.57 4.81 -7.56
C ASP A 250 -2.64 5.16 -6.53
N ASN A 251 -2.26 5.77 -5.43
CA ASN A 251 -3.21 6.15 -4.37
C ASN A 251 -4.19 7.28 -4.78
N GLY A 252 -3.93 7.96 -5.88
CA GLY A 252 -4.78 8.98 -6.47
C GLY A 252 -4.50 9.04 -7.97
N PHE A 253 -5.17 8.19 -8.74
CA PHE A 253 -5.01 8.13 -10.20
C PHE A 253 -5.23 9.49 -10.86
N ASN A 254 -6.23 10.25 -10.38
CA ASN A 254 -6.61 11.58 -10.86
C ASN A 254 -5.65 12.71 -10.47
N VAL A 255 -4.56 12.43 -9.79
CA VAL A 255 -3.57 13.44 -9.38
C VAL A 255 -2.20 13.09 -9.99
N PRO A 256 -1.62 13.94 -10.88
CA PRO A 256 -2.19 15.14 -11.49
C PRO A 256 -3.30 14.83 -12.51
N LEU A 257 -4.30 15.70 -12.58
CA LEU A 257 -5.47 15.51 -13.45
C LEU A 257 -5.11 15.39 -14.93
N ALA A 258 -4.17 16.23 -15.40
CA ALA A 258 -3.73 16.23 -16.80
C ALA A 258 -3.11 14.89 -17.18
N HIS A 259 -2.20 14.35 -16.35
CA HIS A 259 -1.56 13.05 -16.60
C HIS A 259 -2.60 11.91 -16.66
N ALA A 260 -3.58 11.91 -15.76
CA ALA A 260 -4.65 10.91 -15.76
C ALA A 260 -5.46 10.94 -17.06
N LYS A 261 -5.83 12.12 -17.54
CA LYS A 261 -6.54 12.29 -18.81
C LYS A 261 -5.69 11.83 -20.00
N ASP A 262 -4.42 12.20 -20.03
CA ASP A 262 -3.52 11.85 -21.13
C ASP A 262 -3.25 10.34 -21.16
N LEU A 263 -3.10 9.68 -20.01
CA LEU A 263 -3.00 8.23 -19.94
C LEU A 263 -4.28 7.55 -20.44
N CYS A 264 -5.46 8.01 -20.05
CA CYS A 264 -6.72 7.47 -20.57
C CYS A 264 -6.82 7.63 -22.10
N ARG A 265 -6.47 8.81 -22.65
CA ARG A 265 -6.44 9.03 -24.10
C ARG A 265 -5.47 8.11 -24.82
N ALA A 266 -4.29 7.88 -24.23
CA ALA A 266 -3.29 6.98 -24.80
C ALA A 266 -3.76 5.51 -24.78
N LEU A 267 -4.41 5.05 -23.72
CA LEU A 267 -5.01 3.70 -23.64
C LEU A 267 -6.12 3.53 -24.71
N ILE A 268 -6.97 4.53 -24.90
CA ILE A 268 -8.01 4.54 -25.95
C ILE A 268 -7.37 4.49 -27.35
N ALA A 269 -6.40 5.36 -27.62
CA ALA A 269 -5.71 5.41 -28.91
C ALA A 269 -4.95 4.12 -29.23
N ALA A 270 -4.44 3.46 -28.19
CA ALA A 270 -3.76 2.18 -28.30
C ALA A 270 -4.70 0.98 -28.48
N ASP A 271 -6.02 1.20 -28.45
CA ASP A 271 -7.08 0.18 -28.52
C ASP A 271 -6.88 -0.97 -27.52
N VAL A 272 -6.44 -0.64 -26.30
CA VAL A 272 -6.22 -1.62 -25.23
C VAL A 272 -7.54 -2.25 -24.81
N LYS A 273 -7.59 -3.59 -24.77
CA LYS A 273 -8.81 -4.34 -24.37
C LYS A 273 -8.81 -4.76 -22.91
N THR A 274 -7.77 -4.42 -22.19
CA THR A 274 -7.61 -4.74 -20.76
C THR A 274 -8.55 -3.87 -19.91
N HIS A 275 -9.32 -4.50 -19.06
CA HIS A 275 -10.08 -3.81 -18.02
C HIS A 275 -9.14 -3.42 -16.86
N TRP A 276 -9.40 -2.28 -16.26
CA TRP A 276 -8.57 -1.83 -15.15
C TRP A 276 -9.38 -1.20 -14.03
N ASN A 277 -8.81 -1.25 -12.84
CA ASN A 277 -9.32 -0.61 -11.63
C ASN A 277 -8.25 0.35 -11.09
N THR A 278 -8.65 1.28 -10.23
CA THR A 278 -7.71 2.20 -9.58
C THR A 278 -8.29 2.83 -8.33
N CYS A 279 -7.45 3.51 -7.54
CA CYS A 279 -7.89 4.41 -6.49
C CYS A 279 -8.02 5.84 -7.02
N LEU A 280 -9.10 6.51 -6.65
CA LEU A 280 -9.29 7.94 -6.88
C LEU A 280 -9.14 8.74 -5.58
N ALA A 281 -8.44 9.86 -5.65
CA ALA A 281 -8.61 10.90 -4.65
C ALA A 281 -10.03 11.48 -4.77
N PRO A 282 -10.72 11.75 -3.64
CA PRO A 282 -12.13 12.14 -3.65
C PRO A 282 -12.40 13.57 -4.13
N PHE A 283 -11.41 14.22 -4.71
CA PHE A 283 -11.47 15.61 -5.19
C PHE A 283 -10.73 15.71 -6.53
N GLY A 284 -10.98 16.82 -7.27
CA GLY A 284 -10.28 17.09 -8.54
C GLY A 284 -10.68 16.17 -9.68
N CYS A 285 -11.77 15.42 -9.59
CA CYS A 285 -12.32 14.65 -10.69
C CYS A 285 -13.36 15.49 -11.45
N ASP A 286 -13.13 15.76 -12.71
CA ASP A 286 -14.14 16.38 -13.59
C ASP A 286 -14.88 15.32 -14.43
N ALA A 287 -15.96 15.74 -15.07
CA ALA A 287 -16.78 14.85 -15.90
C ALA A 287 -16.01 14.28 -17.11
N GLU A 288 -15.06 15.05 -17.65
CA GLU A 288 -14.22 14.60 -18.77
C GLU A 288 -13.33 13.42 -18.34
N LEU A 289 -12.66 13.49 -17.17
CA LEU A 289 -11.84 12.40 -16.69
C LEU A 289 -12.67 11.13 -16.51
N ILE A 290 -13.82 11.21 -15.82
CA ILE A 290 -14.67 10.04 -15.59
C ILE A 290 -15.13 9.41 -16.92
N GLY A 291 -15.51 10.23 -17.90
CA GLY A 291 -15.85 9.76 -19.24
C GLY A 291 -14.68 9.08 -19.97
N LEU A 292 -13.49 9.67 -19.91
CA LEU A 292 -12.27 9.09 -20.47
C LEU A 292 -11.88 7.77 -19.77
N MET A 293 -11.99 7.70 -18.45
CA MET A 293 -11.73 6.46 -17.69
C MET A 293 -12.66 5.34 -18.15
N LYS A 294 -13.96 5.60 -18.26
CA LYS A 294 -14.93 4.62 -18.76
C LYS A 294 -14.58 4.14 -20.16
N GLN A 295 -14.28 5.06 -21.09
CA GLN A 295 -13.90 4.74 -22.46
C GLN A 295 -12.57 3.97 -22.55
N ALA A 296 -11.62 4.25 -21.65
CA ALA A 296 -10.34 3.57 -21.57
C ALA A 296 -10.42 2.18 -20.90
N GLY A 297 -11.63 1.71 -20.52
CA GLY A 297 -11.82 0.38 -19.95
C GLY A 297 -11.74 0.32 -18.42
N CYS A 298 -11.83 1.46 -17.70
CA CYS A 298 -11.97 1.44 -16.25
C CYS A 298 -13.27 0.76 -15.83
N ALA A 299 -13.15 -0.30 -15.03
CA ALA A 299 -14.29 -1.08 -14.57
C ALA A 299 -14.76 -0.68 -13.16
N LEU A 300 -13.83 -0.28 -12.29
CA LEU A 300 -14.11 0.04 -10.90
C LEU A 300 -13.12 1.07 -10.37
N VAL A 301 -13.61 2.06 -9.67
CA VAL A 301 -12.78 2.96 -8.88
C VAL A 301 -12.99 2.76 -7.38
N LEU A 302 -11.90 2.85 -6.62
CA LEU A 302 -11.92 2.76 -5.17
C LEU A 302 -11.67 4.17 -4.62
N MET A 303 -12.63 4.66 -3.84
CA MET A 303 -12.52 5.94 -3.16
C MET A 303 -12.48 5.73 -1.65
N GLY A 304 -11.62 6.47 -0.98
CA GLY A 304 -11.55 6.45 0.47
C GLY A 304 -11.20 7.83 1.01
N GLY A 305 -11.22 8.00 2.33
CA GLY A 305 -10.75 9.23 2.94
C GLY A 305 -11.78 10.33 2.96
N MET A 306 -13.06 10.02 3.18
CA MET A 306 -13.97 11.00 3.72
C MET A 306 -13.53 11.30 5.15
N ARG A 307 -12.69 12.32 5.29
CA ARG A 307 -12.15 12.77 6.56
C ARG A 307 -12.75 14.09 6.93
N GLY A 308 -13.20 14.14 8.15
CA GLY A 308 -13.36 15.39 8.83
C GLY A 308 -11.99 15.86 9.33
N ASP A 309 -11.53 17.05 8.95
CA ASP A 309 -10.57 17.76 9.77
C ASP A 309 -11.35 18.40 10.91
N PRO A 310 -11.20 17.93 12.17
CA PRO A 310 -11.92 18.50 13.30
C PRO A 310 -11.55 19.96 13.55
N HIS A 311 -10.43 20.43 13.00
CA HIS A 311 -9.94 21.79 13.17
C HIS A 311 -10.29 22.74 12.00
N ALA A 312 -10.83 22.23 10.90
CA ALA A 312 -11.08 23.05 9.70
C ALA A 312 -12.29 23.98 9.80
N GLY A 313 -13.05 23.97 10.89
CA GLY A 313 -14.20 24.87 11.09
C GLY A 313 -15.38 24.73 10.10
N ALA A 314 -15.20 23.94 9.03
CA ALA A 314 -16.23 23.66 8.04
C ALA A 314 -17.10 22.48 8.49
N GLY A 315 -18.41 22.60 8.37
CA GLY A 315 -19.34 21.48 8.60
C GLY A 315 -19.04 20.29 7.68
N LEU A 316 -19.47 19.08 8.09
CA LEU A 316 -19.26 17.86 7.30
C LEU A 316 -19.78 18.02 5.86
N GLY A 317 -20.89 18.75 5.65
CA GLY A 317 -21.46 19.00 4.33
C GLY A 317 -20.49 19.59 3.32
N GLU A 318 -19.64 20.52 3.70
CA GLU A 318 -18.62 21.10 2.80
C GLU A 318 -17.50 20.11 2.49
N ARG A 319 -17.17 19.21 3.41
CA ARG A 319 -16.10 18.21 3.25
C ARG A 319 -16.51 17.03 2.38
N VAL A 320 -17.77 16.61 2.46
CA VAL A 320 -18.31 15.53 1.63
C VAL A 320 -18.69 15.97 0.23
N LYS A 321 -18.84 17.28 -0.01
CA LYS A 321 -19.27 17.83 -1.28
C LYS A 321 -18.42 17.39 -2.48
N PRO A 322 -17.08 17.48 -2.46
CA PRO A 322 -16.26 17.03 -3.57
C PRO A 322 -16.41 15.52 -3.84
N MET A 323 -16.54 14.73 -2.77
CA MET A 323 -16.77 13.29 -2.89
C MET A 323 -18.15 12.97 -3.45
N LEU A 324 -19.19 13.67 -2.99
CA LEU A 324 -20.55 13.52 -3.50
C LEU A 324 -20.61 13.87 -5.00
N GLU A 325 -19.95 14.94 -5.42
CA GLU A 325 -19.85 15.30 -6.83
C GLU A 325 -19.14 14.23 -7.65
N THR A 326 -18.04 13.67 -7.15
CA THR A 326 -17.34 12.56 -7.83
C THR A 326 -18.22 11.31 -7.92
N CYS A 327 -18.93 10.94 -6.84
CA CYS A 327 -19.88 9.82 -6.87
C CYS A 327 -20.97 10.03 -7.93
N ARG A 328 -21.58 11.22 -7.97
CA ARG A 328 -22.61 11.54 -8.98
C ARG A 328 -22.09 11.45 -10.40
N ARG A 329 -20.90 11.99 -10.68
CA ARG A 329 -20.25 11.88 -11.99
C ARG A 329 -20.02 10.41 -12.39
N CYS A 330 -19.60 9.56 -11.44
CA CYS A 330 -19.47 8.14 -11.68
C CYS A 330 -20.84 7.50 -12.03
N GLU A 331 -21.90 7.85 -11.29
CA GLU A 331 -23.25 7.36 -11.54
C GLU A 331 -23.81 7.83 -12.90
N GLU A 332 -23.59 9.08 -13.27
CA GLU A 332 -23.99 9.65 -14.57
C GLU A 332 -23.30 8.98 -15.77
N GLN A 333 -22.06 8.53 -15.59
CA GLN A 333 -21.26 7.84 -16.62
C GLN A 333 -21.29 6.32 -16.49
N ASP A 334 -22.13 5.76 -15.60
CA ASP A 334 -22.18 4.33 -15.31
C ASP A 334 -20.80 3.71 -15.02
N LEU A 335 -19.93 4.43 -14.29
CA LEU A 335 -18.66 3.95 -13.80
C LEU A 335 -18.84 3.42 -12.37
N HIS A 336 -18.59 2.14 -12.17
CA HIS A 336 -18.72 1.54 -10.85
C HIS A 336 -17.67 2.09 -9.87
N TYR A 337 -18.08 2.26 -8.61
CA TYR A 337 -17.18 2.70 -7.56
C TYR A 337 -17.46 2.00 -6.23
N THR A 338 -16.43 1.88 -5.42
CA THR A 338 -16.53 1.53 -4.00
C THR A 338 -16.11 2.73 -3.16
N LEU A 339 -16.64 2.81 -1.96
CA LEU A 339 -16.36 3.91 -1.05
C LEU A 339 -15.99 3.36 0.33
N SER A 340 -14.90 3.88 0.93
CA SER A 340 -14.55 3.62 2.32
C SER A 340 -14.72 4.88 3.14
N VAL A 341 -15.51 4.78 4.22
CA VAL A 341 -15.79 5.88 5.16
C VAL A 341 -15.31 5.46 6.54
N THR A 342 -14.53 6.32 7.19
CA THR A 342 -14.04 6.08 8.54
C THR A 342 -15.01 6.68 9.56
N PHE A 343 -15.25 5.97 10.65
CA PHE A 343 -16.09 6.33 11.77
C PHE A 343 -15.29 6.22 13.07
N GLY A 344 -15.54 7.11 14.02
CA GLY A 344 -14.80 7.18 15.27
C GLY A 344 -13.56 8.05 15.20
N GLU A 345 -13.50 8.97 14.24
CA GLU A 345 -12.42 9.94 14.09
C GLU A 345 -12.39 10.93 15.26
N PRO A 346 -11.26 11.62 15.51
CA PRO A 346 -11.18 12.67 16.52
C PRO A 346 -12.30 13.71 16.36
N GLY A 347 -12.97 14.03 17.46
CA GLY A 347 -14.05 15.01 17.49
C GLY A 347 -15.40 14.54 16.92
N GLU A 348 -15.54 13.28 16.52
CA GLU A 348 -16.83 12.76 16.06
C GLU A 348 -17.87 12.72 17.18
N THR A 349 -19.09 13.03 16.79
CA THR A 349 -20.29 12.98 17.61
C THR A 349 -21.36 12.13 16.92
N ARG A 350 -22.49 11.93 17.61
CA ARG A 350 -23.62 11.21 17.01
C ARG A 350 -24.15 11.92 15.76
N GLU A 351 -24.19 13.24 15.80
CA GLU A 351 -24.67 14.09 14.69
C GLU A 351 -23.77 13.93 13.46
N THR A 352 -22.44 13.97 13.62
CA THR A 352 -21.52 13.82 12.50
C THR A 352 -21.52 12.41 11.91
N ILE A 353 -21.78 11.39 12.74
CA ILE A 353 -21.98 10.02 12.27
C ILE A 353 -23.27 9.89 11.43
N GLU A 354 -24.39 10.51 11.89
CA GLU A 354 -25.62 10.53 11.11
C GLU A 354 -25.48 11.29 9.79
N GLU A 355 -24.70 12.35 9.74
CA GLU A 355 -24.39 13.06 8.51
C GLU A 355 -23.63 12.16 7.52
N LYS A 356 -22.62 11.39 7.98
CA LYS A 356 -21.89 10.41 7.17
C LYS A 356 -22.82 9.31 6.65
N LEU A 357 -23.70 8.79 7.48
CA LEU A 357 -24.69 7.78 7.09
C LEU A 357 -25.71 8.34 6.09
N THR A 358 -26.17 9.57 6.28
CA THR A 358 -27.08 10.27 5.36
C THR A 358 -26.42 10.44 3.99
N PHE A 359 -25.15 10.85 3.95
CA PHE A 359 -24.36 10.87 2.72
C PHE A 359 -24.33 9.50 2.06
N LEU A 360 -23.97 8.44 2.79
CA LEU A 360 -23.90 7.07 2.24
C LEU A 360 -25.26 6.59 1.69
N ARG A 361 -26.37 6.98 2.33
CA ARG A 361 -27.74 6.66 1.84
C ARG A 361 -28.11 7.43 0.58
N SER A 362 -27.45 8.55 0.29
CA SER A 362 -27.73 9.42 -0.87
C SER A 362 -27.03 9.02 -2.16
N ILE A 363 -26.13 8.03 -2.12
CA ILE A 363 -25.30 7.57 -3.24
C ILE A 363 -25.49 6.06 -3.51
N LYS A 364 -25.02 5.58 -4.67
CA LYS A 364 -25.24 4.19 -5.13
C LYS A 364 -23.91 3.45 -5.39
N PRO A 365 -23.01 3.30 -4.39
CA PRO A 365 -21.78 2.57 -4.60
C PRO A 365 -22.04 1.08 -4.88
N ALA A 366 -21.14 0.44 -5.60
CA ALA A 366 -21.10 -1.02 -5.72
C ALA A 366 -20.91 -1.68 -4.34
N MET A 367 -20.09 -1.03 -3.48
CA MET A 367 -19.91 -1.40 -2.08
C MET A 367 -19.51 -0.16 -1.26
N ALA A 368 -20.03 -0.01 -0.06
CA ALA A 368 -19.55 0.94 0.93
C ALA A 368 -18.90 0.20 2.11
N ASN A 369 -17.65 0.53 2.41
CA ASN A 369 -16.92 0.00 3.55
C ASN A 369 -16.97 1.00 4.71
N LEU A 370 -17.64 0.62 5.79
CA LEU A 370 -17.70 1.36 7.04
C LEU A 370 -16.51 0.91 7.89
N ARG A 371 -15.51 1.76 8.00
CA ARG A 371 -14.30 1.49 8.79
C ARG A 371 -14.44 2.09 10.17
N ILE A 372 -14.24 1.27 11.20
CA ILE A 372 -14.29 1.76 12.60
C ILE A 372 -12.86 2.03 13.06
N GLY A 373 -12.71 3.18 13.72
CA GLY A 373 -11.44 3.61 14.27
C GLY A 373 -10.43 4.08 13.23
N VAL A 374 -9.51 4.89 13.67
CA VAL A 374 -8.41 5.43 12.87
C VAL A 374 -7.14 4.70 13.24
N SER A 375 -6.50 4.02 12.27
CA SER A 375 -5.18 3.43 12.52
C SER A 375 -4.21 4.53 12.91
N VAL A 376 -3.57 4.39 14.06
CA VAL A 376 -2.57 5.36 14.54
C VAL A 376 -1.24 5.07 13.87
N LEU A 377 -0.69 6.05 13.17
CA LEU A 377 0.62 5.96 12.52
C LEU A 377 1.58 7.01 13.11
N PRO A 378 2.88 6.72 13.16
CA PRO A 378 3.87 7.64 13.74
C PRO A 378 3.92 8.98 12.99
N GLY A 379 4.21 10.06 13.70
CA GLY A 379 4.33 11.40 13.16
C GLY A 379 3.00 12.09 12.83
N THR A 380 1.85 11.44 13.03
CA THR A 380 0.52 12.01 12.73
C THR A 380 -0.06 12.78 13.91
N ASN A 381 -1.02 13.68 13.65
CA ASN A 381 -1.75 14.36 14.74
C ASN A 381 -2.55 13.36 15.59
N VAL A 382 -3.07 12.30 14.97
CA VAL A 382 -3.75 11.23 15.71
C VAL A 382 -2.79 10.51 16.65
N ALA A 383 -1.51 10.33 16.28
CA ALA A 383 -0.50 9.78 17.20
C ALA A 383 -0.22 10.72 18.38
N LYS A 384 -0.14 12.04 18.13
CA LYS A 384 0.00 13.03 19.20
C LYS A 384 -1.19 13.01 20.17
N MET A 385 -2.41 12.90 19.63
CA MET A 385 -3.64 12.79 20.43
C MET A 385 -3.66 11.48 21.21
N ALA A 386 -3.38 10.35 20.57
CA ALA A 386 -3.31 9.04 21.21
C ALA A 386 -2.31 9.03 22.38
N ARG A 387 -1.17 9.72 22.22
CA ARG A 387 -0.19 9.89 23.29
C ARG A 387 -0.71 10.80 24.40
N ALA A 388 -1.35 11.92 24.08
CA ALA A 388 -1.88 12.84 25.06
C ALA A 388 -3.01 12.21 25.89
N GLU A 389 -3.80 11.32 25.30
CA GLU A 389 -4.89 10.57 25.94
C GLU A 389 -4.41 9.28 26.62
N GLY A 390 -3.11 8.95 26.57
CA GLY A 390 -2.53 7.77 27.21
C GLY A 390 -2.83 6.44 26.51
N LEU A 391 -3.28 6.47 25.25
CA LEU A 391 -3.50 5.28 24.44
C LEU A 391 -2.17 4.59 24.06
N ILE A 392 -1.10 5.39 23.88
CA ILE A 392 0.28 4.96 23.69
C ILE A 392 1.19 5.81 24.58
N ALA A 393 2.27 5.23 25.07
CA ALA A 393 3.31 5.97 25.79
C ALA A 393 4.35 6.57 24.81
N THR A 394 4.72 5.79 23.78
CA THR A 394 5.68 6.18 22.75
C THR A 394 5.21 5.73 21.37
N GLU A 395 5.70 6.38 20.31
CA GLU A 395 5.39 5.97 18.94
C GLU A 395 6.01 4.61 18.56
N SER A 396 7.02 4.13 19.28
CA SER A 396 7.59 2.78 19.09
C SER A 396 6.58 1.67 19.33
N GLU A 397 5.54 1.89 20.13
CA GLU A 397 4.45 0.93 20.34
C GLU A 397 3.60 0.72 19.09
N LEU A 398 3.66 1.65 18.13
CA LEU A 398 2.91 1.60 16.87
C LEU A 398 3.41 0.54 15.87
N ILE A 399 4.45 -0.21 16.20
CA ILE A 399 4.76 -1.47 15.50
C ILE A 399 3.61 -2.48 15.62
N LYS A 400 2.76 -2.34 16.64
CA LYS A 400 1.55 -3.13 16.83
C LYS A 400 0.32 -2.37 16.31
N PRO A 401 -0.70 -3.08 15.82
CA PRO A 401 -1.94 -2.45 15.40
C PRO A 401 -2.57 -1.63 16.53
N THR A 402 -2.61 -0.32 16.38
CA THR A 402 -3.21 0.59 17.35
C THR A 402 -4.23 1.46 16.63
N PHE A 403 -5.41 1.62 17.24
CA PHE A 403 -6.52 2.37 16.68
C PHE A 403 -6.99 3.42 17.66
N TYR A 404 -7.17 4.61 17.15
CA TYR A 404 -7.87 5.70 17.87
C TYR A 404 -9.38 5.57 17.62
N LEU A 405 -10.16 5.76 18.67
CA LEU A 405 -11.61 5.82 18.60
C LEU A 405 -12.10 6.92 19.54
N ALA A 406 -12.79 7.92 19.00
CA ALA A 406 -13.27 9.05 19.77
C ALA A 406 -14.12 8.59 20.96
N GLU A 407 -13.87 9.15 22.16
CA GLU A 407 -14.53 8.77 23.41
C GLU A 407 -16.06 8.93 23.33
N SER A 408 -16.53 10.00 22.70
CA SER A 408 -17.96 10.31 22.51
C SER A 408 -18.78 9.23 21.79
N VAL A 409 -18.11 8.35 21.04
CA VAL A 409 -18.78 7.32 20.22
C VAL A 409 -18.35 5.90 20.56
N ARG A 410 -17.31 5.73 21.35
CA ARG A 410 -16.61 4.44 21.64
C ARG A 410 -17.57 3.33 22.10
N ASP A 411 -18.49 3.64 22.99
CA ASP A 411 -19.32 2.64 23.65
C ASP A 411 -20.48 2.13 22.79
N TRP A 412 -20.87 2.85 21.76
CA TRP A 412 -22.07 2.53 21.01
C TRP A 412 -21.88 2.38 19.49
N ILE A 413 -20.80 2.89 18.91
CA ILE A 413 -20.65 3.00 17.44
C ILE A 413 -20.63 1.63 16.75
N VAL A 414 -20.01 0.62 17.37
CA VAL A 414 -19.89 -0.72 16.75
C VAL A 414 -21.27 -1.33 16.55
N GLY A 415 -22.08 -1.39 17.62
CA GLY A 415 -23.44 -1.92 17.55
C GLY A 415 -24.32 -1.12 16.60
N TYR A 416 -24.21 0.20 16.67
CA TYR A 416 -24.98 1.08 15.82
C TYR A 416 -24.67 0.89 14.32
N LEU A 417 -23.41 0.79 13.94
CA LEU A 417 -23.02 0.53 12.55
C LEU A 417 -23.31 -0.90 12.10
N GLN A 418 -23.34 -1.89 13.02
CA GLN A 418 -23.82 -3.24 12.72
C GLN A 418 -25.31 -3.24 12.35
N ASP A 419 -26.13 -2.52 13.10
CA ASP A 419 -27.56 -2.38 12.83
C ASP A 419 -27.83 -1.64 11.49
N GLU A 420 -27.07 -0.59 11.21
CA GLU A 420 -27.16 0.14 9.95
C GLU A 420 -26.70 -0.75 8.76
N LYS A 421 -25.60 -1.46 8.90
CA LYS A 421 -25.12 -2.40 7.88
C LYS A 421 -26.16 -3.49 7.58
N ALA A 422 -26.89 -3.98 8.58
CA ALA A 422 -27.93 -4.98 8.38
C ALA A 422 -29.08 -4.51 7.48
N LYS A 423 -29.34 -3.20 7.42
CA LYS A 423 -30.35 -2.57 6.56
C LYS A 423 -29.88 -2.34 5.11
N HIS A 424 -28.56 -2.41 4.90
CA HIS A 424 -27.92 -2.08 3.62
C HIS A 424 -27.03 -3.21 3.10
N PRO A 425 -27.52 -4.10 2.21
CA PRO A 425 -26.77 -5.30 1.75
C PRO A 425 -25.42 -5.00 1.07
N ARG A 426 -25.25 -3.78 0.52
CA ARG A 426 -24.01 -3.35 -0.13
C ARG A 426 -23.02 -2.66 0.83
N TRP A 427 -23.36 -2.60 2.12
CA TRP A 427 -22.47 -2.05 3.12
C TRP A 427 -21.69 -3.16 3.81
N ASN A 428 -20.42 -2.94 4.02
CA ASN A 428 -19.52 -3.83 4.74
C ASN A 428 -18.93 -3.11 5.94
N LEU A 429 -18.83 -3.79 7.07
CA LEU A 429 -18.26 -3.24 8.30
C LEU A 429 -16.85 -3.82 8.50
N MET A 430 -15.86 -2.93 8.69
CA MET A 430 -14.43 -3.30 8.77
C MET A 430 -13.77 -2.75 10.04
#